data_5091534b347bf564e33112308cf854ac
#
_entry.id   5091534b347bf564e33112308cf854ac
#
_cell.length_a   1.000
_cell.length_b   1.000
_cell.length_c   1.000
_cell.angle_alpha   90.00
_cell.angle_beta   90.00
_cell.angle_gamma   90.00
#
_symmetry.space_group_name_H-M   'P 1'
#
loop_
_entity.id
_entity.type
_entity.pdbx_description
1 polymer ?
#
loop_
_entity_poly.entity_id
_entity_poly.type
_entity_poly.pdbx_seq_one_letter_code
_entity_poly.pdbx_strand_id
1 'polypeptide(L)'
;YARLLRRPKLLEEETRGDELVVIDEIQKLPALLDEVHRLIANRDQRFVLTGSSARKLKRGAANLLAGRARKLEQFPLVSAEIPDFSLECWMRSGGLPFLYGEPDAPIDLTSYVDLYLREEVQAEALVRNVQGFAHLLDTLALMNGQEINYAAIASDTGIPVRTVTYWI
;
A
#
# COMPACT_ATOMS: atom_id res chain seq x y z
N TYR A 1 18.03 -7.10 -8.44
CA TYR A 1 17.31 -5.90 -8.80
C TYR A 1 18.01 -5.11 -9.94
N ALA A 2 19.24 -4.62 -9.77
CA ALA A 2 19.96 -3.81 -10.76
C ALA A 2 20.21 -4.55 -12.11
N ARG A 3 20.39 -5.85 -12.08
CA ARG A 3 20.55 -6.69 -13.29
C ARG A 3 19.24 -6.78 -14.07
N LEU A 4 18.12 -7.03 -13.41
CA LEU A 4 16.79 -7.11 -14.02
C LEU A 4 16.31 -5.75 -14.57
N LEU A 5 16.69 -4.64 -13.92
CA LEU A 5 16.39 -3.31 -14.43
C LEU A 5 17.03 -3.06 -15.80
N ARG A 6 18.26 -3.55 -15.99
CA ARG A 6 19.02 -3.39 -17.26
C ARG A 6 18.64 -4.44 -18.31
N ARG A 7 18.23 -5.62 -17.88
CA ARG A 7 17.92 -6.78 -18.73
C ARG A 7 16.71 -7.55 -18.17
N PRO A 8 15.48 -7.08 -18.42
CA PRO A 8 14.26 -7.74 -17.93
C PRO A 8 14.16 -9.23 -18.33
N LYS A 9 14.68 -9.58 -19.51
CA LYS A 9 14.71 -10.98 -20.02
C LYS A 9 15.47 -11.96 -19.14
N LEU A 10 16.34 -11.49 -18.25
CA LEU A 10 17.00 -12.36 -17.27
C LEU A 10 16.00 -12.98 -16.29
N LEU A 11 14.79 -12.43 -16.14
CA LEU A 11 13.74 -13.01 -15.30
C LEU A 11 13.47 -14.48 -15.72
N GLU A 12 13.42 -14.75 -17.01
CA GLU A 12 13.22 -16.10 -17.55
C GLU A 12 14.33 -17.08 -17.14
N GLU A 13 15.57 -16.60 -17.15
CA GLU A 13 16.72 -17.44 -16.80
C GLU A 13 16.78 -17.69 -15.28
N GLU A 14 16.52 -16.65 -14.50
CA GLU A 14 16.56 -16.68 -13.03
C GLU A 14 15.39 -17.47 -12.41
N THR A 15 14.25 -17.57 -13.11
CA THR A 15 13.06 -18.31 -12.63
C THR A 15 12.80 -19.59 -13.41
N ARG A 16 13.82 -20.13 -14.06
CA ARG A 16 13.69 -21.37 -14.84
C ARG A 16 13.43 -22.57 -13.94
N GLY A 17 12.28 -23.19 -14.10
CA GLY A 17 11.87 -24.37 -13.32
C GLY A 17 11.01 -24.02 -12.09
N ASP A 18 10.83 -22.74 -11.79
CA ASP A 18 9.94 -22.32 -10.71
C ASP A 18 8.48 -22.39 -11.18
N GLU A 19 7.61 -22.97 -10.35
CA GLU A 19 6.17 -23.01 -10.63
C GLU A 19 5.49 -21.70 -10.27
N LEU A 20 5.97 -21.02 -9.22
CA LEU A 20 5.44 -19.78 -8.70
C LEU A 20 6.57 -18.78 -8.45
N VAL A 21 6.44 -17.60 -9.02
CA VAL A 21 7.38 -16.50 -8.83
C VAL A 21 6.69 -15.35 -8.12
N VAL A 22 7.30 -14.88 -7.04
CA VAL A 22 6.84 -13.70 -6.29
C VAL A 22 7.73 -12.51 -6.63
N ILE A 23 7.14 -11.42 -7.10
CA ILE A 23 7.85 -10.17 -7.36
C ILE A 23 7.25 -9.09 -6.47
N ASP A 24 8.04 -8.69 -5.48
CA ASP A 24 7.66 -7.63 -4.54
C ASP A 24 7.98 -6.25 -5.10
N GLU A 25 7.10 -5.29 -4.84
CA GLU A 25 7.22 -3.90 -5.28
C GLU A 25 7.42 -3.76 -6.81
N ILE A 26 6.61 -4.47 -7.58
CA ILE A 26 6.72 -4.51 -9.06
C ILE A 26 6.65 -3.12 -9.71
N GLN A 27 6.02 -2.13 -9.06
CA GLN A 27 5.97 -0.75 -9.56
C GLN A 27 7.35 -0.09 -9.61
N LYS A 28 8.34 -0.61 -8.90
CA LYS A 28 9.75 -0.16 -9.00
C LYS A 28 10.45 -0.68 -10.26
N LEU A 29 9.86 -1.70 -10.92
CA LEU A 29 10.38 -2.34 -12.12
C LEU A 29 9.29 -2.56 -13.19
N PRO A 30 8.63 -1.51 -13.69
CA PRO A 30 7.51 -1.65 -14.63
C PRO A 30 7.87 -2.46 -15.89
N ALA A 31 9.13 -2.39 -16.33
CA ALA A 31 9.61 -3.14 -17.49
C ALA A 31 9.54 -4.69 -17.32
N LEU A 32 9.44 -5.19 -16.07
CA LEU A 32 9.24 -6.62 -15.84
C LEU A 32 7.82 -7.08 -16.18
N LEU A 33 6.84 -6.18 -16.22
CA LEU A 33 5.45 -6.56 -16.51
C LEU A 33 5.29 -7.18 -17.90
N ASP A 34 6.01 -6.66 -18.90
CA ASP A 34 6.00 -7.23 -20.26
C ASP A 34 6.59 -8.64 -20.25
N GLU A 35 7.66 -8.84 -19.49
CA GLU A 35 8.32 -10.14 -19.37
C GLU A 35 7.45 -11.15 -18.61
N VAL A 36 6.82 -10.73 -17.51
CA VAL A 36 5.83 -11.54 -16.77
C VAL A 36 4.69 -11.96 -17.68
N HIS A 37 4.15 -11.03 -18.46
CA HIS A 37 3.09 -11.34 -19.44
C HIS A 37 3.54 -12.37 -20.46
N ARG A 38 4.75 -12.24 -20.99
CA ARG A 38 5.36 -13.18 -21.95
C ARG A 38 5.54 -14.57 -21.32
N LEU A 39 6.01 -14.64 -20.09
CA LEU A 39 6.24 -15.91 -19.39
C LEU A 39 4.93 -16.63 -19.04
N ILE A 40 3.89 -15.89 -18.61
CA ILE A 40 2.55 -16.46 -18.41
C ILE A 40 2.02 -17.04 -19.72
N ALA A 41 2.17 -16.32 -20.84
CA ALA A 41 1.63 -16.74 -22.13
C ALA A 41 2.34 -17.97 -22.72
N ASN A 42 3.66 -18.07 -22.52
CA ASN A 42 4.49 -19.06 -23.21
C ASN A 42 4.87 -20.28 -22.35
N ARG A 43 4.78 -20.14 -21.01
CA ARG A 43 5.26 -21.20 -20.08
C ARG A 43 4.25 -21.59 -19.01
N ASP A 44 3.06 -20.99 -19.00
CA ASP A 44 2.04 -21.19 -17.96
C ASP A 44 2.58 -20.94 -16.52
N GLN A 45 3.61 -20.11 -16.40
CA GLN A 45 4.26 -19.79 -15.14
C GLN A 45 3.34 -18.87 -14.32
N ARG A 46 3.23 -19.14 -13.03
CA ARG A 46 2.38 -18.38 -12.11
C ARG A 46 3.17 -17.28 -11.43
N PHE A 47 2.55 -16.13 -11.27
CA PHE A 47 3.16 -14.96 -10.64
C PHE A 47 2.26 -14.39 -9.53
N VAL A 48 2.90 -13.98 -8.43
CA VAL A 48 2.33 -13.07 -7.44
C VAL A 48 3.10 -11.77 -7.53
N LEU A 49 2.40 -10.69 -7.84
CA LEU A 49 2.99 -9.35 -7.94
C LEU A 49 2.44 -8.51 -6.80
N THR A 50 3.31 -7.97 -5.96
CA THR A 50 2.90 -7.06 -4.90
C THR A 50 3.27 -5.63 -5.23
N GLY A 51 2.63 -4.68 -4.58
CA GLY A 51 2.99 -3.28 -4.69
C GLY A 51 2.10 -2.41 -3.81
N SER A 52 2.73 -1.44 -3.14
CA SER A 52 2.04 -0.49 -2.26
C SER A 52 1.13 0.48 -3.01
N SER A 53 1.39 0.72 -4.31
CA SER A 53 0.64 1.67 -5.12
C SER A 53 -0.25 1.03 -6.18
N ALA A 54 -1.52 0.81 -5.83
CA ALA A 54 -2.53 0.34 -6.77
C ALA A 54 -2.68 1.25 -8.02
N ARG A 55 -2.41 2.56 -7.89
CA ARG A 55 -2.48 3.51 -9.02
C ARG A 55 -1.35 3.29 -10.03
N LYS A 56 -0.12 3.05 -9.55
CA LYS A 56 1.04 2.78 -10.41
C LYS A 56 0.88 1.42 -11.10
N LEU A 57 0.39 0.43 -10.36
CA LEU A 57 0.06 -0.88 -10.92
C LEU A 57 -1.05 -0.79 -11.97
N LYS A 58 -2.12 -0.02 -11.73
CA LYS A 58 -3.20 0.16 -12.73
C LYS A 58 -2.71 0.81 -14.03
N ARG A 59 -1.80 1.77 -13.97
CA ARG A 59 -1.28 2.44 -15.17
C ARG A 59 -0.36 1.55 -16.02
N GLY A 60 0.38 0.63 -15.39
CA GLY A 60 1.30 -0.27 -16.08
C GLY A 60 0.73 -1.68 -16.32
N ALA A 61 0.15 -2.31 -15.30
CA ALA A 61 -0.24 -3.71 -15.32
C ALA A 61 -1.66 -3.97 -15.87
N ALA A 62 -2.61 -3.05 -15.67
CA ALA A 62 -4.01 -3.30 -16.03
C ALA A 62 -4.23 -3.52 -17.53
N ASN A 63 -3.41 -2.88 -18.38
CA ASN A 63 -3.49 -3.07 -19.83
C ASN A 63 -2.72 -4.31 -20.32
N LEU A 64 -1.66 -4.72 -19.61
CA LEU A 64 -0.81 -5.84 -20.02
C LEU A 64 -1.33 -7.20 -19.51
N LEU A 65 -1.90 -7.25 -18.31
CA LEU A 65 -2.38 -8.49 -17.69
C LEU A 65 -3.91 -8.64 -17.76
N ALA A 66 -4.60 -7.84 -18.58
CA ALA A 66 -6.04 -7.89 -18.73
C ALA A 66 -6.51 -9.32 -19.07
N GLY A 67 -7.40 -9.86 -18.24
CA GLY A 67 -7.95 -11.22 -18.39
C GLY A 67 -7.07 -12.35 -17.88
N ARG A 68 -5.85 -12.07 -17.40
CA ARG A 68 -4.90 -13.10 -16.90
C ARG A 68 -4.46 -12.89 -15.46
N ALA A 69 -4.86 -11.81 -14.83
CA ALA A 69 -4.56 -11.51 -13.44
C ALA A 69 -5.83 -11.31 -12.62
N ARG A 70 -5.77 -11.73 -11.36
CA ARG A 70 -6.77 -11.40 -10.33
C ARG A 70 -6.15 -10.35 -9.42
N LYS A 71 -6.88 -9.26 -9.16
CA LYS A 71 -6.50 -8.28 -8.16
C LYS A 71 -6.96 -8.78 -6.79
N LEU A 72 -6.03 -8.83 -5.86
CA LEU A 72 -6.29 -9.03 -4.43
C LEU A 72 -5.87 -7.76 -3.70
N GLU A 73 -6.59 -7.41 -2.66
CA GLU A 73 -6.24 -6.32 -1.75
C GLU A 73 -6.05 -6.90 -0.36
N GLN A 74 -4.93 -6.55 0.26
CA GLN A 74 -4.63 -6.94 1.62
C GLN A 74 -4.88 -5.74 2.52
N PHE A 75 -5.74 -5.95 3.51
CA PHE A 75 -6.05 -4.97 4.54
C PHE A 75 -5.31 -5.33 5.84
N PRO A 76 -5.25 -4.41 6.82
CA PRO A 76 -4.88 -4.78 8.18
C PRO A 76 -5.74 -5.92 8.71
N LEU A 77 -5.28 -6.61 9.75
CA LEU A 77 -6.01 -7.71 10.38
C LEU A 77 -7.47 -7.31 10.68
N VAL A 78 -8.38 -8.23 10.49
CA VAL A 78 -9.78 -8.08 10.94
C VAL A 78 -10.04 -9.01 12.13
N SER A 79 -11.09 -8.73 12.92
CA SER A 79 -11.39 -9.50 14.13
C SER A 79 -11.48 -11.01 13.91
N ALA A 80 -11.94 -11.45 12.75
CA ALA A 80 -12.05 -12.86 12.38
C ALA A 80 -10.70 -13.57 12.16
N GLU A 81 -9.62 -12.81 11.93
CA GLU A 81 -8.27 -13.33 11.71
C GLU A 81 -7.44 -13.39 13.00
N ILE A 82 -7.96 -12.83 14.10
CA ILE A 82 -7.25 -12.72 15.36
C ILE A 82 -7.83 -13.73 16.35
N PRO A 83 -7.08 -14.78 16.73
CA PRO A 83 -7.48 -15.65 17.83
C PRO A 83 -7.66 -14.83 19.12
N ASP A 84 -8.71 -15.14 19.89
CA ASP A 84 -9.02 -14.46 21.15
C ASP A 84 -9.06 -12.93 21.02
N PHE A 85 -9.72 -12.42 19.96
CA PHE A 85 -9.82 -10.99 19.68
C PHE A 85 -10.26 -10.18 20.92
N SER A 86 -9.47 -9.16 21.23
CA SER A 86 -9.76 -8.17 22.26
C SER A 86 -10.00 -6.80 21.63
N LEU A 87 -11.20 -6.24 21.81
CA LEU A 87 -11.54 -4.91 21.36
C LEU A 87 -10.64 -3.85 22.01
N GLU A 88 -10.31 -4.00 23.29
CA GLU A 88 -9.44 -3.08 24.01
C GLU A 88 -8.02 -3.08 23.41
N CYS A 89 -7.48 -4.26 23.12
CA CYS A 89 -6.21 -4.41 22.44
C CYS A 89 -6.26 -3.75 21.05
N TRP A 90 -7.31 -4.02 20.27
CA TRP A 90 -7.52 -3.43 18.97
C TRP A 90 -7.57 -1.90 18.98
N MET A 91 -8.29 -1.31 19.95
CA MET A 91 -8.38 0.14 20.10
C MET A 91 -7.03 0.78 20.45
N ARG A 92 -6.14 0.04 21.10
CA ARG A 92 -4.81 0.52 21.49
C ARG A 92 -3.75 0.35 20.41
N SER A 93 -3.77 -0.78 19.70
CA SER A 93 -2.70 -1.17 18.76
C SER A 93 -3.11 -1.12 17.29
N GLY A 94 -4.41 -0.98 17.00
CA GLY A 94 -4.91 -1.10 15.63
C GLY A 94 -4.80 -2.52 15.07
N GLY A 95 -4.97 -2.66 13.77
CA GLY A 95 -4.96 -3.96 13.07
C GLY A 95 -3.68 -4.25 12.28
N LEU A 96 -2.59 -3.52 12.49
CA LEU A 96 -1.32 -3.84 11.85
C LEU A 96 -0.72 -5.10 12.48
N PRO A 97 -0.40 -6.16 11.69
CA PRO A 97 0.00 -7.47 12.24
C PRO A 97 1.17 -7.42 13.21
N PHE A 98 2.14 -6.54 12.96
CA PHE A 98 3.34 -6.42 13.79
C PHE A 98 3.17 -5.56 15.04
N LEU A 99 2.00 -4.92 15.20
CA LEU A 99 1.68 -4.08 16.38
C LEU A 99 0.60 -4.69 17.27
N TYR A 100 -0.23 -5.58 16.72
CA TYR A 100 -1.34 -6.15 17.48
C TYR A 100 -0.83 -6.99 18.64
N GLY A 101 -1.20 -6.60 19.88
CA GLY A 101 -0.81 -7.29 21.09
C GLY A 101 0.54 -6.88 21.68
N GLU A 102 1.30 -6.04 20.99
CA GLU A 102 2.58 -5.56 21.50
C GLU A 102 2.39 -4.55 22.66
N PRO A 103 3.17 -4.66 23.74
CA PRO A 103 3.06 -3.76 24.88
C PRO A 103 3.26 -2.29 24.55
N ASP A 104 4.23 -2.00 23.66
CA ASP A 104 4.65 -0.67 23.27
C ASP A 104 3.98 -0.17 21.98
N ALA A 105 2.93 -0.85 21.52
CA ALA A 105 2.22 -0.52 20.27
C ALA A 105 1.85 0.97 20.10
N PRO A 106 1.44 1.73 21.13
CA PRO A 106 1.17 3.16 20.95
C PRO A 106 2.41 3.98 20.58
N ILE A 107 3.59 3.62 21.08
CA ILE A 107 4.87 4.28 20.77
C ILE A 107 5.30 3.91 19.34
N ASP A 108 5.19 2.62 19.02
CA ASP A 108 5.53 2.08 17.72
C ASP A 108 4.60 2.61 16.62
N LEU A 109 3.31 2.81 16.91
CA LEU A 109 2.36 3.46 16.01
C LEU A 109 2.78 4.90 15.68
N THR A 110 3.19 5.66 16.68
CA THR A 110 3.68 7.03 16.47
C THR A 110 4.89 7.01 15.54
N SER A 111 5.85 6.15 15.81
CA SER A 111 7.05 5.98 14.99
C SER A 111 6.70 5.52 13.57
N TYR A 112 5.74 4.60 13.43
CA TYR A 112 5.24 4.12 12.15
C TYR A 112 4.59 5.24 11.33
N VAL A 113 3.73 6.05 11.95
CA VAL A 113 3.08 7.18 11.26
C VAL A 113 4.12 8.18 10.77
N ASP A 114 5.10 8.53 11.60
CA ASP A 114 6.19 9.45 11.21
C ASP A 114 7.03 8.90 10.05
N LEU A 115 7.38 7.62 10.10
CA LEU A 115 8.13 6.95 9.05
C LEU A 115 7.30 6.83 7.77
N TYR A 116 6.04 6.43 7.88
CA TYR A 116 5.11 6.31 6.76
C TYR A 116 4.91 7.64 6.04
N LEU A 117 4.73 8.74 6.78
CA LEU A 117 4.58 10.07 6.21
C LEU A 117 5.84 10.50 5.43
N ARG A 118 7.03 10.18 5.94
CA ARG A 118 8.29 10.56 5.29
C ARG A 118 8.61 9.66 4.09
N GLU A 119 8.56 8.36 4.28
CA GLU A 119 9.06 7.39 3.30
C GLU A 119 8.02 7.09 2.21
N GLU A 120 6.79 6.80 2.60
CA GLU A 120 5.77 6.33 1.67
C GLU A 120 4.99 7.49 1.03
N VAL A 121 4.43 8.38 1.82
CA VAL A 121 3.56 9.45 1.31
C VAL A 121 4.38 10.44 0.48
N GLN A 122 5.58 10.80 0.93
CA GLN A 122 6.46 11.72 0.22
C GLN A 122 7.12 11.06 -0.99
N ALA A 123 7.68 9.86 -0.84
CA ALA A 123 8.37 9.14 -1.91
C ALA A 123 7.41 8.74 -3.05
N GLU A 124 6.17 8.38 -2.71
CA GLU A 124 5.12 8.06 -3.68
C GLU A 124 4.50 9.32 -4.33
N ALA A 125 4.91 10.52 -3.91
CA ALA A 125 4.33 11.81 -4.34
C ALA A 125 2.79 11.83 -4.28
N LEU A 126 2.23 11.12 -3.30
CA LEU A 126 0.78 11.03 -3.08
C LEU A 126 0.22 12.37 -2.66
N VAL A 127 1.01 13.12 -1.90
CA VAL A 127 0.67 14.42 -1.33
C VAL A 127 1.81 15.40 -1.55
N ARG A 128 1.53 16.57 -2.10
CA ARG A 128 2.53 17.64 -2.28
C ARG A 128 2.85 18.38 -0.99
N ASN A 129 1.86 18.52 -0.10
CA ASN A 129 2.00 19.16 1.19
C ASN A 129 1.90 18.12 2.31
N VAL A 130 3.04 17.53 2.65
CA VAL A 130 3.13 16.48 3.69
C VAL A 130 2.75 17.03 5.08
N GLN A 131 3.13 18.27 5.39
CA GLN A 131 2.77 18.89 6.67
C GLN A 131 1.25 19.10 6.79
N GLY A 132 0.61 19.60 5.73
CA GLY A 132 -0.84 19.73 5.69
C GLY A 132 -1.53 18.38 5.81
N PHE A 133 -0.98 17.33 5.20
CA PHE A 133 -1.52 15.99 5.33
C PHE A 133 -1.38 15.44 6.75
N ALA A 134 -0.24 15.62 7.41
CA ALA A 134 -0.08 15.25 8.81
C ALA A 134 -1.10 15.95 9.71
N HIS A 135 -1.25 17.27 9.55
CA HIS A 135 -2.26 18.03 10.30
C HIS A 135 -3.70 17.57 10.03
N LEU A 136 -4.01 17.17 8.80
CA LEU A 136 -5.30 16.54 8.48
C LEU A 136 -5.49 15.22 9.24
N LEU A 137 -4.48 14.36 9.32
CA LEU A 137 -4.56 13.10 10.07
C LEU A 137 -4.82 13.34 11.56
N ASP A 138 -4.13 14.30 12.17
CA ASP A 138 -4.37 14.68 13.56
C ASP A 138 -5.81 15.17 13.78
N THR A 139 -6.30 16.01 12.88
CA THR A 139 -7.69 16.53 12.93
C THR A 139 -8.70 15.39 12.79
N LEU A 140 -8.49 14.45 11.86
CA LEU A 140 -9.36 13.29 11.67
C LEU A 140 -9.34 12.34 12.87
N ALA A 141 -8.20 12.17 13.51
CA ALA A 141 -8.08 11.35 14.72
C ALA A 141 -8.95 11.90 15.86
N LEU A 142 -9.00 13.23 16.03
CA LEU A 142 -9.86 13.90 17.00
C LEU A 142 -11.35 13.82 16.67
N MET A 143 -11.68 13.64 15.38
CA MET A 143 -13.06 13.50 14.90
C MET A 143 -13.54 12.05 14.84
N ASN A 144 -12.79 11.11 15.39
CA ASN A 144 -13.15 9.70 15.37
C ASN A 144 -14.56 9.46 15.94
N GLY A 145 -15.40 8.72 15.23
CA GLY A 145 -16.79 8.47 15.60
C GLY A 145 -17.78 9.61 15.30
N GLN A 146 -17.33 10.69 14.67
CA GLN A 146 -18.17 11.79 14.24
C GLN A 146 -18.49 11.71 12.74
N GLU A 147 -19.55 12.42 12.32
CA GLU A 147 -19.87 12.57 10.92
C GLU A 147 -18.86 13.47 10.19
N ILE A 148 -18.37 13.03 9.03
CA ILE A 148 -17.38 13.78 8.27
C ILE A 148 -18.00 15.04 7.64
N ASN A 149 -17.50 16.21 8.04
CA ASN A 149 -17.83 17.48 7.43
C ASN A 149 -16.60 18.07 6.76
N TYR A 150 -16.47 17.90 5.45
CA TYR A 150 -15.33 18.37 4.67
C TYR A 150 -15.08 19.89 4.76
N ALA A 151 -16.15 20.69 4.88
CA ALA A 151 -16.02 22.15 4.99
C ALA A 151 -15.48 22.55 6.36
N ALA A 152 -15.93 21.91 7.44
CA ALA A 152 -15.41 22.13 8.78
C ALA A 152 -13.93 21.73 8.86
N ILE A 153 -13.57 20.53 8.38
CA ILE A 153 -12.19 20.05 8.34
C ILE A 153 -11.29 21.00 7.54
N ALA A 154 -11.77 21.50 6.40
CA ALA A 154 -11.03 22.46 5.59
C ALA A 154 -10.80 23.79 6.32
N SER A 155 -11.79 24.27 7.08
CA SER A 155 -11.67 25.46 7.92
C SER A 155 -10.65 25.28 9.03
N ASP A 156 -10.72 24.14 9.74
CA ASP A 156 -9.86 23.86 10.89
C ASP A 156 -8.39 23.63 10.49
N THR A 157 -8.18 23.00 9.34
CA THR A 157 -6.84 22.67 8.84
C THR A 157 -6.22 23.73 7.94
N GLY A 158 -7.00 24.70 7.46
CA GLY A 158 -6.57 25.66 6.44
C GLY A 158 -6.31 25.04 5.06
N ILE A 159 -6.77 23.80 4.83
CA ILE A 159 -6.60 23.08 3.57
C ILE A 159 -7.83 23.31 2.68
N PRO A 160 -7.66 23.55 1.37
CA PRO A 160 -8.82 23.70 0.49
C PRO A 160 -9.75 22.47 0.52
N VAL A 161 -11.08 22.70 0.60
CA VAL A 161 -12.10 21.62 0.67
C VAL A 161 -11.87 20.54 -0.39
N ARG A 162 -11.56 20.93 -1.63
CA ARG A 162 -11.26 19.98 -2.72
C ARG A 162 -10.07 19.08 -2.40
N THR A 163 -9.08 19.59 -1.70
CA THR A 163 -7.89 18.82 -1.31
C THR A 163 -8.24 17.85 -0.18
N VAL A 164 -9.01 18.31 0.81
CA VAL A 164 -9.52 17.45 1.90
C VAL A 164 -10.34 16.30 1.32
N THR A 165 -11.31 16.59 0.44
CA THR A 165 -12.13 15.56 -0.23
C THR A 165 -11.31 14.56 -1.06
N TYR A 166 -10.17 14.99 -1.59
CA TYR A 166 -9.29 14.11 -2.38
C TYR A 166 -8.42 13.20 -1.49
N TRP A 167 -8.08 13.69 -0.28
CA TRP A 167 -7.22 12.95 0.64
C TRP A 167 -7.98 11.97 1.54
N ILE A 168 -9.27 12.19 1.77
CA ILE A 168 -10.21 11.28 2.46
C ILE A 168 -10.96 10.41 1.44
#